data_055a97b5464cbef7b442faef54551d9f
#
_entry.id   055a97b5464cbef7b442faef54551d9f
#
_cell.length_a   1.000
_cell.length_b   1.000
_cell.length_c   1.000
_cell.angle_alpha   90.00
_cell.angle_beta   90.00
_cell.angle_gamma   90.00
#
_symmetry.space_group_name_H-M   'P 1'
#
loop_
_entity.id
_entity.type
_entity.pdbx_description
1 polymer ?
#
loop_
_entity_poly.entity_id
_entity_poly.type
_entity_poly.pdbx_seq_one_letter_code
_entity_poly.pdbx_strand_id
1 'polypeptide(L)'
;NRKYTIYADNLAVNVALEDISVNKVTAVNNATINMNVGAISLIKDANATTAPDVAINALNYATAKAKVQAVDVSGFFVTGTNFAYTTDSSSINLSVNGGSTDGLQAHNLTVQAQKNTEVYTNADGANSGLLALSPVAAEVTHSSSSTTTVTVQGKLQAAGALNVQANSNDSVNLKADALTITGF
;
A
#
# COMPACT_ATOMS: atom_id res chain seq x y z
N ASN A 1 -9.29 10.39 5.95
CA ASN A 1 -9.25 9.74 4.64
C ASN A 1 -8.04 10.22 3.86
N ARG A 2 -7.17 9.30 3.47
CA ARG A 2 -6.01 9.57 2.60
C ARG A 2 -6.09 8.70 1.36
N LYS A 3 -5.78 9.31 0.21
CA LYS A 3 -5.56 8.59 -1.06
C LYS A 3 -4.27 9.13 -1.68
N TYR A 4 -3.33 8.26 -2.00
CA TYR A 4 -2.05 8.63 -2.61
C TYR A 4 -1.51 7.51 -3.49
N THR A 5 -0.65 7.90 -4.44
CA THR A 5 0.07 6.97 -5.32
C THR A 5 1.56 7.25 -5.19
N ILE A 6 2.33 6.20 -4.98
CA ILE A 6 3.79 6.19 -5.04
C ILE A 6 4.16 5.51 -6.35
N TYR A 7 4.94 6.19 -7.17
CA TYR A 7 5.32 5.68 -8.47
C TYR A 7 6.83 5.82 -8.66
N ALA A 8 7.48 4.72 -9.04
CA ALA A 8 8.86 4.68 -9.43
C ALA A 8 8.97 3.96 -10.79
N ASP A 9 9.51 4.62 -11.78
CA ASP A 9 9.65 4.11 -13.15
C ASP A 9 11.05 4.34 -13.68
N ASN A 10 11.56 3.38 -14.43
CA ASN A 10 12.80 3.49 -15.16
C ASN A 10 12.64 2.85 -16.55
N LEU A 11 12.98 3.62 -17.56
CA LEU A 11 13.10 3.13 -18.93
C LEU A 11 14.57 3.32 -19.37
N ALA A 12 15.25 2.23 -19.69
CA ALA A 12 16.61 2.24 -20.19
C ALA A 12 16.67 1.63 -21.60
N VAL A 13 17.45 2.25 -22.49
CA VAL A 13 17.78 1.69 -23.80
C VAL A 13 19.28 1.83 -23.99
N ASN A 14 19.97 0.72 -24.09
CA ASN A 14 21.42 0.68 -24.24
C ASN A 14 21.78 0.03 -25.58
N VAL A 15 22.74 0.63 -26.29
CA VAL A 15 23.27 0.10 -27.55
C VAL A 15 24.80 0.21 -27.52
N ALA A 16 25.49 -0.92 -27.54
CA ALA A 16 26.93 -0.99 -27.46
C ALA A 16 27.53 -2.19 -28.23
N LEU A 17 28.80 -2.33 -28.32
CA LEU A 17 29.45 -3.55 -28.78
C LEU A 17 29.43 -4.64 -27.71
N GLU A 18 29.66 -4.22 -26.48
CA GLU A 18 29.49 -5.03 -25.26
C GLU A 18 28.73 -4.18 -24.26
N ASP A 19 27.72 -4.75 -23.61
CA ASP A 19 26.90 -4.06 -22.63
C ASP A 19 26.63 -4.93 -21.40
N ILE A 20 26.88 -4.33 -20.23
CA ILE A 20 26.51 -4.87 -18.93
C ILE A 20 25.72 -3.80 -18.19
N SER A 21 24.42 -3.99 -18.09
CA SER A 21 23.54 -3.02 -17.46
C SER A 21 22.81 -3.60 -16.24
N VAL A 22 22.60 -2.78 -15.23
CA VAL A 22 21.77 -3.13 -14.06
C VAL A 22 20.79 -2.00 -13.81
N ASN A 23 19.52 -2.31 -13.98
CA ASN A 23 18.43 -1.38 -13.74
C ASN A 23 17.64 -1.80 -12.52
N LYS A 24 17.55 -0.91 -11.54
CA LYS A 24 16.81 -1.17 -10.29
C LYS A 24 15.84 -0.04 -9.99
N VAL A 25 14.61 -0.42 -9.69
CA VAL A 25 13.56 0.50 -9.26
C VAL A 25 12.95 0.03 -7.96
N THR A 26 12.76 0.93 -7.03
CA THR A 26 12.14 0.63 -5.74
C THR A 26 11.05 1.64 -5.42
N ALA A 27 9.85 1.16 -5.14
CA ALA A 27 8.76 1.95 -4.58
C ALA A 27 8.49 1.50 -3.14
N VAL A 28 8.47 2.45 -2.20
CA VAL A 28 8.27 2.17 -0.77
C VAL A 28 7.05 2.92 -0.26
N ASN A 29 6.06 2.19 0.21
CA ASN A 29 4.92 2.72 0.94
C ASN A 29 5.13 2.48 2.45
N ASN A 30 5.37 3.56 3.20
CA ASN A 30 5.57 3.54 4.66
C ASN A 30 4.63 4.49 5.39
N ALA A 31 3.49 4.84 4.78
CA ALA A 31 2.58 5.79 5.35
C ALA A 31 1.93 5.28 6.65
N THR A 32 1.94 6.10 7.66
CA THR A 32 1.27 5.82 8.93
C THR A 32 0.13 6.82 9.14
N ILE A 33 -1.05 6.31 9.48
CA ILE A 33 -2.18 7.11 9.93
C ILE A 33 -2.41 6.81 11.41
N ASN A 34 -2.19 7.80 12.25
CA ASN A 34 -2.55 7.74 13.66
C ASN A 34 -3.74 8.68 13.88
N MET A 35 -4.87 8.14 14.28
CA MET A 35 -6.08 8.89 14.61
C MET A 35 -6.42 8.63 16.06
N ASN A 36 -6.36 9.68 16.88
CA ASN A 36 -6.74 9.62 18.27
C ASN A 36 -8.01 10.43 18.46
N VAL A 37 -9.05 9.77 18.93
CA VAL A 37 -10.31 10.39 19.30
C VAL A 37 -10.37 10.40 20.82
N GLY A 38 -10.26 11.60 21.41
CA GLY A 38 -10.33 11.78 22.85
C GLY A 38 -11.73 11.50 23.40
N ALA A 39 -11.91 11.71 24.68
CA ALA A 39 -13.21 11.55 25.32
C ALA A 39 -14.24 12.46 24.65
N ILE A 40 -15.21 11.87 23.97
CA ILE A 40 -16.31 12.59 23.33
C ILE A 40 -17.50 12.53 24.26
N SER A 41 -17.97 13.71 24.69
CA SER A 41 -19.29 13.83 25.31
C SER A 41 -20.28 14.20 24.21
N LEU A 42 -21.14 13.31 23.79
CA LEU A 42 -22.29 13.64 22.97
C LEU A 42 -23.35 14.28 23.87
N ILE A 43 -23.52 15.59 23.71
CA ILE A 43 -24.62 16.30 24.36
C ILE A 43 -25.88 15.86 23.62
N LYS A 44 -26.68 15.05 24.27
CA LYS A 44 -28.02 14.72 23.82
C LYS A 44 -28.83 16.02 23.76
N ASP A 45 -29.36 16.38 22.59
CA ASP A 45 -30.34 17.44 22.53
C ASP A 45 -31.48 17.10 23.49
N ALA A 46 -31.79 18.00 24.40
CA ALA A 46 -32.83 17.79 25.41
C ALA A 46 -34.20 17.44 24.78
N ASN A 47 -34.42 17.82 23.52
CA ASN A 47 -35.62 17.55 22.75
C ASN A 47 -35.50 16.34 21.80
N ALA A 48 -34.32 15.72 21.68
CA ALA A 48 -34.12 14.56 20.82
C ALA A 48 -34.57 13.27 21.54
N THR A 49 -35.46 12.56 20.94
CA THR A 49 -35.93 11.25 21.43
C THR A 49 -34.91 10.14 21.24
N THR A 50 -33.92 10.37 20.34
CA THR A 50 -32.86 9.39 20.00
C THR A 50 -31.51 10.08 19.99
N ALA A 51 -30.46 9.36 20.42
CA ALA A 51 -29.07 9.80 20.22
C ALA A 51 -28.72 9.80 18.72
N PRO A 52 -27.79 10.65 18.26
CA PRO A 52 -27.37 10.70 16.85
C PRO A 52 -26.61 9.44 16.43
N ASP A 53 -26.59 9.16 15.14
CA ASP A 53 -25.65 8.20 14.54
C ASP A 53 -24.25 8.79 14.52
N VAL A 54 -23.26 8.01 14.92
CA VAL A 54 -21.86 8.42 14.99
C VAL A 54 -20.97 7.47 14.18
N ALA A 55 -20.14 8.03 13.30
CA ALA A 55 -19.16 7.27 12.56
C ALA A 55 -17.75 7.88 12.75
N ILE A 56 -16.82 7.05 13.22
CA ILE A 56 -15.41 7.37 13.41
C ILE A 56 -14.63 6.49 12.45
N ASN A 57 -14.11 7.07 11.36
CA ASN A 57 -13.48 6.31 10.30
C ASN A 57 -12.06 6.79 10.02
N ALA A 58 -11.09 5.89 10.12
CA ALA A 58 -9.73 6.06 9.65
C ALA A 58 -9.53 5.25 8.36
N LEU A 59 -9.41 5.94 7.21
CA LEU A 59 -9.37 5.31 5.89
C LEU A 59 -8.05 5.64 5.19
N ASN A 60 -7.35 4.62 4.69
CA ASN A 60 -6.16 4.72 3.88
C ASN A 60 -6.32 3.96 2.57
N TYR A 61 -6.12 4.65 1.45
CA TYR A 61 -6.08 4.07 0.11
C TYR A 61 -4.74 4.40 -0.50
N ALA A 62 -3.91 3.40 -0.72
CA ALA A 62 -2.57 3.57 -1.28
C ALA A 62 -2.37 2.71 -2.53
N THR A 63 -1.67 3.26 -3.50
CA THR A 63 -1.15 2.51 -4.63
C THR A 63 0.35 2.70 -4.69
N ALA A 64 1.11 1.61 -4.64
CA ALA A 64 2.56 1.62 -4.80
C ALA A 64 2.94 0.88 -6.09
N LYS A 65 3.67 1.56 -6.99
CA LYS A 65 4.05 1.02 -8.30
C LYS A 65 5.54 1.15 -8.51
N ALA A 66 6.22 0.03 -8.75
CA ALA A 66 7.58 -0.01 -9.26
C ALA A 66 7.58 -0.63 -10.66
N LYS A 67 8.17 0.05 -11.63
CA LYS A 67 8.27 -0.41 -13.00
C LYS A 67 9.68 -0.19 -13.54
N VAL A 68 10.30 -1.23 -14.05
CA VAL A 68 11.53 -1.14 -14.82
C VAL A 68 11.32 -1.76 -16.19
N GLN A 69 11.80 -1.07 -17.22
CA GLN A 69 11.83 -1.57 -18.58
C GLN A 69 13.21 -1.28 -19.15
N ALA A 70 13.87 -2.28 -19.73
CA ALA A 70 15.12 -2.06 -20.40
C ALA A 70 15.19 -2.86 -21.69
N VAL A 71 15.82 -2.25 -22.69
CA VAL A 71 16.16 -2.88 -23.97
C VAL A 71 17.66 -2.68 -24.19
N ASP A 72 18.40 -3.76 -24.19
CA ASP A 72 19.83 -3.76 -24.40
C ASP A 72 20.17 -4.47 -25.71
N VAL A 73 20.91 -3.79 -26.60
CA VAL A 73 21.32 -4.32 -27.88
C VAL A 73 22.84 -4.25 -27.98
N SER A 74 23.47 -5.38 -28.24
CA SER A 74 24.92 -5.46 -28.39
C SER A 74 25.31 -6.21 -29.65
N GLY A 75 26.41 -5.82 -30.23
CA GLY A 75 27.00 -6.52 -31.37
C GLY A 75 27.63 -7.86 -30.99
N PHE A 76 28.01 -8.06 -29.73
CA PHE A 76 28.71 -9.26 -29.29
C PHE A 76 28.13 -9.82 -28.01
N PHE A 77 28.32 -9.16 -26.86
CA PHE A 77 27.87 -9.64 -25.57
C PHE A 77 26.95 -8.64 -24.89
N VAL A 78 25.83 -9.11 -24.35
CA VAL A 78 24.92 -8.28 -23.57
C VAL A 78 24.39 -9.04 -22.35
N THR A 79 24.40 -8.38 -21.20
CA THR A 79 23.65 -8.82 -20.03
C THR A 79 23.00 -7.61 -19.38
N GLY A 80 21.68 -7.53 -19.49
CA GLY A 80 20.86 -6.51 -18.83
C GLY A 80 20.05 -7.12 -17.70
N THR A 81 20.31 -6.69 -16.48
CA THR A 81 19.60 -7.16 -15.29
C THR A 81 18.58 -6.12 -14.85
N ASN A 82 17.32 -6.53 -14.74
CA ASN A 82 16.22 -5.63 -14.41
C ASN A 82 15.51 -6.06 -13.13
N PHE A 83 15.50 -5.18 -12.14
CA PHE A 83 14.91 -5.43 -10.84
C PHE A 83 13.86 -4.37 -10.51
N ALA A 84 12.65 -4.80 -10.22
CA ALA A 84 11.60 -3.95 -9.67
C ALA A 84 11.20 -4.45 -8.27
N TYR A 85 11.19 -3.54 -7.30
CA TYR A 85 10.87 -3.85 -5.92
C TYR A 85 9.78 -2.93 -5.42
N THR A 86 8.78 -3.48 -4.76
CA THR A 86 7.79 -2.69 -4.03
C THR A 86 7.69 -3.18 -2.60
N THR A 87 7.77 -2.25 -1.66
CA THR A 87 7.61 -2.56 -0.23
C THR A 87 6.41 -1.81 0.32
N ASP A 88 5.52 -2.51 1.01
CA ASP A 88 4.44 -1.92 1.80
C ASP A 88 4.66 -2.19 3.28
N SER A 89 4.80 -1.12 4.05
CA SER A 89 4.86 -1.10 5.51
C SER A 89 3.87 -0.08 6.11
N SER A 90 2.84 0.27 5.35
CA SER A 90 1.84 1.24 5.78
C SER A 90 1.00 0.73 6.93
N SER A 91 0.62 1.61 7.83
CA SER A 91 -0.18 1.27 9.00
C SER A 91 -1.29 2.27 9.30
N ILE A 92 -2.34 1.79 9.94
CA ILE A 92 -3.41 2.61 10.51
C ILE A 92 -3.60 2.23 11.97
N ASN A 93 -3.56 3.23 12.83
CA ASN A 93 -3.86 3.10 14.25
C ASN A 93 -4.99 4.06 14.59
N LEU A 94 -6.17 3.54 14.83
CA LEU A 94 -7.32 4.28 15.32
C LEU A 94 -7.49 3.99 16.81
N SER A 95 -7.36 5.01 17.64
CA SER A 95 -7.62 4.94 19.07
C SER A 95 -8.83 5.79 19.41
N VAL A 96 -9.80 5.20 20.08
CA VAL A 96 -11.01 5.88 20.54
C VAL A 96 -11.12 5.75 22.04
N ASN A 97 -11.22 6.91 22.72
CA ASN A 97 -11.51 6.95 24.14
C ASN A 97 -12.97 7.35 24.34
N GLY A 98 -13.79 6.40 24.77
CA GLY A 98 -15.21 6.60 25.06
C GLY A 98 -15.50 7.33 26.35
N GLY A 99 -14.48 7.68 27.14
CA GLY A 99 -14.67 8.27 28.46
C GLY A 99 -14.97 7.25 29.56
N SER A 100 -15.05 7.72 30.81
CA SER A 100 -15.14 6.84 31.98
C SER A 100 -16.55 6.71 32.56
N THR A 101 -17.36 7.76 32.53
CA THR A 101 -18.64 7.80 33.26
C THR A 101 -19.82 7.43 32.38
N ASP A 102 -20.11 8.24 31.39
CA ASP A 102 -21.27 8.01 30.50
C ASP A 102 -20.90 7.32 29.21
N GLY A 103 -19.62 7.36 28.85
CA GLY A 103 -19.12 6.77 27.61
C GLY A 103 -19.50 7.58 26.36
N LEU A 104 -19.09 7.08 25.21
CA LEU A 104 -19.57 7.59 23.93
C LEU A 104 -20.91 6.96 23.63
N GLN A 105 -21.97 7.77 23.59
CA GLN A 105 -23.34 7.33 23.36
C GLN A 105 -23.80 7.72 21.96
N ALA A 106 -24.40 6.77 21.26
CA ALA A 106 -24.97 6.98 19.93
C ALA A 106 -26.24 6.12 19.73
N HIS A 107 -27.07 6.44 18.74
CA HIS A 107 -28.08 5.50 18.28
C HIS A 107 -27.39 4.36 17.54
N ASN A 108 -26.67 4.65 16.46
CA ASN A 108 -25.75 3.71 15.82
C ASN A 108 -24.32 4.24 15.93
N LEU A 109 -23.38 3.38 16.30
CA LEU A 109 -21.98 3.72 16.46
C LEU A 109 -21.10 2.85 15.58
N THR A 110 -20.38 3.47 14.66
CA THR A 110 -19.37 2.82 13.83
C THR A 110 -17.99 3.36 14.17
N VAL A 111 -17.05 2.46 14.48
CA VAL A 111 -15.62 2.76 14.66
C VAL A 111 -14.84 1.88 13.70
N GLN A 112 -14.26 2.46 12.67
CA GLN A 112 -13.64 1.70 11.59
C GLN A 112 -12.26 2.21 11.23
N ALA A 113 -11.28 1.31 11.19
CA ALA A 113 -10.02 1.49 10.49
C ALA A 113 -10.01 0.62 9.24
N GLN A 114 -9.76 1.20 8.08
CA GLN A 114 -9.70 0.47 6.83
C GLN A 114 -8.47 0.87 6.01
N LYS A 115 -7.63 -0.11 5.72
CA LYS A 115 -6.49 -0.01 4.81
C LYS A 115 -6.81 -0.76 3.51
N ASN A 116 -6.61 -0.08 2.38
CA ASN A 116 -6.64 -0.70 1.06
C ASN A 116 -5.34 -0.34 0.36
N THR A 117 -4.52 -1.33 0.06
CA THR A 117 -3.24 -1.14 -0.62
C THR A 117 -3.24 -1.94 -1.92
N GLU A 118 -2.94 -1.26 -3.00
CA GLU A 118 -2.66 -1.88 -4.30
C GLU A 118 -1.16 -1.79 -4.56
N VAL A 119 -0.53 -2.94 -4.74
CA VAL A 119 0.91 -3.04 -5.03
C VAL A 119 1.09 -3.61 -6.43
N TYR A 120 1.80 -2.87 -7.26
CA TYR A 120 2.11 -3.26 -8.63
C TYR A 120 3.63 -3.24 -8.83
N THR A 121 4.19 -4.37 -9.24
CA THR A 121 5.61 -4.50 -9.52
C THR A 121 5.80 -5.14 -10.88
N ASN A 122 6.46 -4.46 -11.79
CA ASN A 122 6.72 -4.94 -13.13
C ASN A 122 8.21 -4.77 -13.49
N ALA A 123 8.84 -5.86 -13.91
CA ALA A 123 10.17 -5.86 -14.45
C ALA A 123 10.14 -6.51 -15.85
N ASP A 124 10.47 -5.71 -16.87
CA ASP A 124 10.54 -6.14 -18.26
C ASP A 124 11.99 -5.97 -18.77
N GLY A 125 12.53 -6.99 -19.43
CA GLY A 125 13.86 -6.94 -20.00
C GLY A 125 13.89 -7.56 -21.41
N ALA A 126 14.53 -6.89 -22.36
CA ALA A 126 14.78 -7.42 -23.69
C ALA A 126 16.25 -7.24 -24.08
N ASN A 127 16.98 -8.32 -24.29
CA ASN A 127 18.38 -8.31 -24.65
C ASN A 127 18.60 -8.99 -25.98
N SER A 128 19.41 -8.40 -26.83
CA SER A 128 19.74 -8.92 -28.18
C SER A 128 21.22 -8.80 -28.45
N GLY A 129 21.87 -9.90 -28.86
CA GLY A 129 23.28 -9.95 -29.17
C GLY A 129 23.73 -11.35 -29.60
N LEU A 130 25.00 -11.51 -29.97
CA LEU A 130 25.56 -12.83 -30.26
C LEU A 130 25.49 -13.76 -29.03
N LEU A 131 25.79 -13.21 -27.86
CA LEU A 131 25.57 -13.83 -26.54
C LEU A 131 24.74 -12.87 -25.70
N ALA A 132 23.52 -13.24 -25.32
CA ALA A 132 22.62 -12.40 -24.55
C ALA A 132 22.05 -13.13 -23.34
N LEU A 133 21.93 -12.43 -22.22
CA LEU A 133 21.28 -12.87 -20.98
C LEU A 133 20.33 -11.78 -20.48
N SER A 134 19.13 -12.14 -20.06
CA SER A 134 18.11 -11.20 -19.55
C SER A 134 17.60 -11.62 -18.17
N PRO A 135 18.40 -11.51 -17.11
CA PRO A 135 17.87 -11.73 -15.76
C PRO A 135 16.86 -10.64 -15.39
N VAL A 136 15.66 -11.06 -14.97
CA VAL A 136 14.58 -10.16 -14.59
C VAL A 136 13.99 -10.64 -13.27
N ALA A 137 13.79 -9.74 -12.33
CA ALA A 137 13.11 -10.05 -11.09
C ALA A 137 12.16 -8.94 -10.66
N ALA A 138 10.97 -9.34 -10.27
CA ALA A 138 9.98 -8.48 -9.64
C ALA A 138 9.68 -9.02 -8.25
N GLU A 139 9.72 -8.17 -7.24
CA GLU A 139 9.51 -8.57 -5.85
C GLU A 139 8.57 -7.60 -5.14
N VAL A 140 7.66 -8.17 -4.36
CA VAL A 140 6.81 -7.43 -3.42
C VAL A 140 7.12 -7.91 -2.01
N THR A 141 7.49 -6.98 -1.16
CA THR A 141 7.69 -7.23 0.26
C THR A 141 6.57 -6.56 1.06
N HIS A 142 5.80 -7.37 1.77
CA HIS A 142 4.82 -6.90 2.74
C HIS A 142 5.42 -7.01 4.14
N SER A 143 5.60 -5.87 4.80
CA SER A 143 6.24 -5.84 6.12
C SER A 143 5.27 -6.27 7.22
N SER A 144 5.78 -6.96 8.24
CA SER A 144 5.02 -7.27 9.47
C SER A 144 4.57 -6.00 10.23
N SER A 145 5.16 -4.84 9.93
CA SER A 145 4.70 -3.55 10.45
C SER A 145 3.49 -2.97 9.71
N SER A 146 3.08 -3.59 8.59
CA SER A 146 1.87 -3.21 7.86
C SER A 146 0.63 -3.67 8.62
N THR A 147 0.09 -2.79 9.46
CA THR A 147 -0.98 -3.13 10.39
C THR A 147 -2.19 -2.22 10.25
N THR A 148 -3.36 -2.74 10.61
CA THR A 148 -4.59 -1.96 10.78
C THR A 148 -5.15 -2.28 12.15
N THR A 149 -5.20 -1.27 13.02
CA THR A 149 -5.56 -1.47 14.42
C THR A 149 -6.66 -0.49 14.84
N VAL A 150 -7.64 -1.00 15.57
CA VAL A 150 -8.62 -0.22 16.31
C VAL A 150 -8.44 -0.51 17.80
N THR A 151 -8.17 0.51 18.58
CA THR A 151 -8.06 0.44 20.03
C THR A 151 -9.20 1.23 20.67
N VAL A 152 -9.97 0.58 21.50
CA VAL A 152 -11.05 1.22 22.26
C VAL A 152 -10.68 1.25 23.74
N GLN A 153 -10.69 2.45 24.33
CA GLN A 153 -10.52 2.68 25.75
C GLN A 153 -11.80 3.30 26.31
N GLY A 154 -12.18 2.91 27.53
CA GLY A 154 -13.41 3.40 28.13
C GLY A 154 -14.65 2.74 27.56
N LYS A 155 -15.79 3.44 27.62
CA LYS A 155 -17.11 2.89 27.36
C LYS A 155 -17.70 3.41 26.07
N LEU A 156 -18.12 2.50 25.19
CA LEU A 156 -18.92 2.79 24.00
C LEU A 156 -20.33 2.26 24.21
N GLN A 157 -21.36 3.04 23.87
CA GLN A 157 -22.75 2.65 23.98
C GLN A 157 -23.50 2.96 22.68
N ALA A 158 -24.23 2.01 22.17
CA ALA A 158 -25.17 2.19 21.07
C ALA A 158 -26.54 1.66 21.47
N ALA A 159 -27.60 2.43 21.20
CA ALA A 159 -28.97 1.98 21.41
C ALA A 159 -29.43 1.02 20.30
N GLY A 160 -28.88 1.20 19.09
CA GLY A 160 -29.05 0.34 17.93
C GLY A 160 -27.81 -0.52 17.65
N ALA A 161 -27.14 -0.28 16.54
CA ALA A 161 -25.98 -1.08 16.13
C ALA A 161 -24.65 -0.49 16.66
N LEU A 162 -23.78 -1.36 17.18
CA LEU A 162 -22.39 -1.07 17.49
C LEU A 162 -21.49 -1.86 16.52
N ASN A 163 -20.72 -1.17 15.71
CA ASN A 163 -19.80 -1.77 14.76
C ASN A 163 -18.37 -1.27 15.01
N VAL A 164 -17.47 -2.17 15.39
CA VAL A 164 -16.04 -1.88 15.60
C VAL A 164 -15.23 -2.79 14.70
N GLN A 165 -14.50 -2.22 13.73
CA GLN A 165 -13.81 -2.98 12.68
C GLN A 165 -12.40 -2.47 12.40
N ALA A 166 -11.48 -3.41 12.19
CA ALA A 166 -10.15 -3.17 11.63
C ALA A 166 -10.00 -4.06 10.39
N ASN A 167 -9.96 -3.44 9.21
CA ASN A 167 -9.92 -4.14 7.93
C ASN A 167 -8.64 -3.78 7.15
N SER A 168 -7.93 -4.80 6.65
CA SER A 168 -6.87 -4.63 5.66
C SER A 168 -7.22 -5.41 4.40
N ASN A 169 -7.15 -4.72 3.27
CA ASN A 169 -7.36 -5.31 1.95
C ASN A 169 -6.19 -4.93 1.07
N ASP A 170 -5.33 -5.90 0.76
CA ASP A 170 -4.12 -5.71 -0.02
C ASP A 170 -4.23 -6.50 -1.33
N SER A 171 -3.99 -5.81 -2.44
CA SER A 171 -3.95 -6.40 -3.78
C SER A 171 -2.54 -6.32 -4.32
N VAL A 172 -2.02 -7.46 -4.78
CA VAL A 172 -0.66 -7.58 -5.31
C VAL A 172 -0.70 -8.00 -6.77
N ASN A 173 -0.05 -7.22 -7.63
CA ASN A 173 0.17 -7.56 -9.03
C ASN A 173 1.68 -7.59 -9.30
N LEU A 174 2.19 -8.76 -9.63
CA LEU A 174 3.60 -9.02 -9.85
C LEU A 174 3.82 -9.55 -11.26
N LYS A 175 4.73 -8.92 -12.01
CA LYS A 175 5.06 -9.33 -13.38
C LYS A 175 6.57 -9.24 -13.61
N ALA A 176 7.14 -10.29 -14.20
CA ALA A 176 8.53 -10.31 -14.64
C ALA A 176 8.59 -10.99 -16.02
N ASP A 177 8.98 -10.22 -17.04
CA ASP A 177 9.09 -10.70 -18.42
C ASP A 177 10.52 -10.52 -18.92
N ALA A 178 11.08 -11.56 -19.52
CA ALA A 178 12.38 -11.53 -20.13
C ALA A 178 12.32 -12.01 -21.58
N LEU A 179 12.91 -11.26 -22.49
CA LEU A 179 13.14 -11.66 -23.89
C LEU A 179 14.63 -11.67 -24.18
N THR A 180 15.14 -12.78 -24.65
CA THR A 180 16.52 -12.92 -25.07
C THR A 180 16.57 -13.39 -26.54
N ILE A 181 17.31 -12.64 -27.36
CA ILE A 181 17.51 -12.98 -28.77
C ILE A 181 19.00 -13.14 -28.99
N THR A 182 19.43 -14.33 -29.37
CA THR A 182 20.83 -14.69 -29.59
C THR A 182 21.07 -15.24 -30.99
N GLY A 183 22.28 -15.14 -31.51
CA GLY A 183 22.70 -15.87 -32.71
C GLY A 183 22.41 -15.14 -34.02
N PHE A 184 22.86 -13.90 -34.16
CA PHE A 184 22.90 -13.19 -35.45
C PHE A 184 24.19 -13.50 -36.19
#